data_0a9f2944d205bb9582ce8c2093909729
#
_entry.id   0a9f2944d205bb9582ce8c2093909729
#
_cell.length_a   1.000
_cell.length_b   1.000
_cell.length_c   1.000
_cell.angle_alpha   90.00
_cell.angle_beta   90.00
_cell.angle_gamma   90.00
#
_symmetry.space_group_name_H-M   'P 1'
#
loop_
_entity.id
_entity.type
_entity.pdbx_description
1 polymer ?
#
loop_
_entity_poly.entity_id
_entity_poly.type
_entity_poly.pdbx_seq_one_letter_code
_entity_poly.pdbx_strand_id
1 'polypeptide(L)' 'MIANNIKKYTVQEVANMLGIYRGTVINYEKKKIFPEPRRNPINGYREYTEEDVENLKRILEGGK' A
#
# COMPACT_ATOMS: atom_id res chain seq x y z
N MET A 1 -15.28 -22.56 -0.26
CA MET A 1 -14.99 -22.06 -0.20
C MET A 1 -14.50 -21.34 -0.33
N ILE A 2 -14.04 -20.97 -0.22
CA ILE A 2 -13.61 -20.28 -0.15
C ILE A 2 -13.30 -19.45 -0.29
N ALA A 3 -12.98 -19.21 -0.19
CA ALA A 3 -12.88 -18.09 -0.11
C ALA A 3 -11.83 -17.45 -0.07
N ASN A 4 -11.44 -16.79 -0.64
CA ASN A 4 -10.45 -16.16 -0.61
C ASN A 4 -10.50 -15.03 -0.01
N ASN A 5 -10.24 -14.78 0.99
CA ASN A 5 -10.26 -13.66 1.68
C ASN A 5 -9.07 -12.91 1.55
N ILE A 6 -8.77 -12.39 0.44
CA ILE A 6 -7.64 -11.53 0.29
C ILE A 6 -8.03 -10.22 0.89
N LYS A 7 -7.40 -9.90 1.96
CA LYS A 7 -7.68 -8.65 2.63
C LYS A 7 -7.05 -7.49 1.87
N LYS A 8 -7.79 -6.42 1.73
CA LYS A 8 -7.31 -5.23 1.05
C LYS A 8 -7.30 -4.06 2.00
N TYR A 9 -6.32 -3.20 1.83
CA TYR A 9 -6.13 -2.06 2.70
C TYR A 9 -6.19 -0.77 1.92
N THR A 10 -6.70 0.27 2.55
CA THR A 10 -6.71 1.60 1.94
C THR A 10 -5.37 2.26 2.17
N VAL A 11 -5.15 3.38 1.49
CA VAL A 11 -3.90 4.12 1.67
C VAL A 11 -3.79 4.62 3.11
N GLN A 12 -4.91 4.99 3.73
CA GLN A 12 -4.88 5.45 5.11
C GLN A 12 -4.46 4.32 6.05
N GLU A 13 -5.00 3.14 5.81
CA GLU A 13 -4.64 1.99 6.63
C GLU A 13 -3.17 1.64 6.47
N VAL A 14 -2.69 1.70 5.25
CA VAL A 14 -1.28 1.40 4.99
C VAL A 14 -0.40 2.43 5.70
N ALA A 15 -0.75 3.70 5.63
CA ALA A 15 0.01 4.73 6.31
C ALA A 15 0.08 4.45 7.80
N ASN A 16 -1.06 4.08 8.39
CA ASN A 16 -1.09 3.75 9.81
C ASN A 16 -0.21 2.55 10.13
N MET A 17 -0.26 1.55 9.28
CA MET A 17 0.50 0.33 9.51
C MET A 17 2.01 0.58 9.37
N LEU A 18 2.37 1.48 8.49
CA LEU A 18 3.79 1.80 8.28
C LEU A 18 4.28 2.89 9.23
N GLY A 19 3.37 3.54 9.94
CA GLY A 19 3.78 4.60 10.85
C GLY A 19 4.17 5.88 10.15
N ILE A 20 3.61 6.15 9.01
CA ILE A 20 3.91 7.37 8.28
C ILE A 20 2.60 8.04 7.89
N TYR A 21 2.69 9.24 7.33
CA TYR A 21 1.51 9.98 6.96
C TYR A 21 0.99 9.48 5.61
N ARG A 22 -0.30 9.60 5.44
CA ARG A 22 -0.93 9.24 4.19
C ARG A 22 -0.30 9.99 3.01
N GLY A 23 -0.03 11.27 3.21
CA GLY A 23 0.60 12.07 2.16
C GLY A 23 1.97 11.55 1.77
N THR A 24 2.67 10.99 2.75
CA THR A 24 3.98 10.43 2.49
C THR A 24 3.88 9.20 1.59
N VAL A 25 2.87 8.36 1.84
CA VAL A 25 2.67 7.18 1.01
C VAL A 25 2.44 7.60 -0.44
N ILE A 26 1.56 8.59 -0.62
CA ILE A 26 1.22 9.06 -1.96
C ILE A 26 2.43 9.70 -2.63
N ASN A 27 3.18 10.47 -1.87
CA ASN A 27 4.35 11.15 -2.40
C ASN A 27 5.42 10.15 -2.83
N TYR A 28 5.62 9.13 -2.03
CA TYR A 28 6.61 8.09 -2.36
C TYR A 28 6.20 7.32 -3.61
N GLU A 29 4.91 7.13 -3.78
CA GLU A 29 4.42 6.48 -4.98
C GLU A 29 4.72 7.35 -6.21
N LYS A 30 4.50 8.65 -6.09
CA LYS A 30 4.77 9.56 -7.19
C LYS A 30 6.25 9.60 -7.54
N LYS A 31 7.08 9.45 -6.54
CA LYS A 31 8.53 9.46 -6.76
C LYS A 31 9.06 8.10 -7.16
N LYS A 32 8.18 7.14 -7.30
CA LYS A 32 8.55 5.79 -7.68
C LYS A 32 9.41 5.08 -6.65
N ILE A 33 9.37 5.56 -5.42
CA ILE A 33 10.02 4.86 -4.33
C ILE A 33 9.18 3.66 -3.95
N PHE A 34 7.86 3.85 -3.92
CA PHE A 34 6.92 2.75 -3.70
C PHE A 34 6.35 2.34 -5.05
N PRO A 35 6.13 1.06 -5.28
CA PRO A 35 5.48 0.62 -6.51
C PRO A 35 4.04 1.08 -6.54
N GLU A 36 3.51 1.23 -7.73
CA GLU A 36 2.16 1.68 -7.89
C GLU A 36 1.18 0.60 -7.46
N PRO A 37 0.21 0.93 -6.63
CA PRO A 37 -0.74 -0.07 -6.18
C PRO A 37 -1.80 -0.34 -7.22
N ARG A 38 -2.51 -1.43 -7.03
CA ARG A 38 -3.64 -1.72 -7.86
C ARG A 38 -4.76 -0.74 -7.55
N ARG A 39 -5.55 -0.41 -8.53
CA ARG A 39 -6.67 0.49 -8.33
C ARG A 39 -7.96 -0.27 -8.54
N ASN A 40 -8.94 0.05 -7.71
CA ASN A 40 -10.25 -0.54 -7.85
C ASN A 40 -10.86 -0.04 -9.17
N PRO A 41 -11.32 -0.91 -10.03
CA PRO A 41 -11.84 -0.49 -11.33
C PRO A 41 -13.15 0.28 -11.26
N ILE A 42 -13.82 0.20 -10.13
CA ILE A 42 -15.10 0.88 -9.99
C ILE A 42 -14.94 2.27 -9.42
N ASN A 43 -14.18 2.42 -8.36
CA ASN A 43 -14.05 3.73 -7.72
C ASN A 43 -12.67 4.35 -7.84
N GLY A 44 -11.71 3.65 -8.41
CA GLY A 44 -10.38 4.22 -8.62
C GLY A 44 -9.54 4.34 -7.38
N TYR A 45 -9.99 3.83 -6.26
CA TYR A 45 -9.24 3.93 -5.03
C TYR A 45 -8.07 2.95 -5.02
N ARG A 46 -7.01 3.31 -4.35
CA ARG A 46 -5.85 2.45 -4.21
C ARG A 46 -6.19 1.27 -3.34
N GLU A 47 -5.73 0.10 -3.73
CA GLU A 47 -5.94 -1.11 -2.96
C GLU A 47 -4.59 -1.78 -2.73
N TYR A 48 -4.32 -2.09 -1.49
CA TYR A 48 -3.06 -2.75 -1.11
C TYR A 48 -3.38 -4.10 -0.48
N THR A 49 -2.58 -5.09 -0.79
CA THR A 49 -2.71 -6.40 -0.15
C THR A 49 -1.71 -6.47 0.99
N GLU A 50 -1.79 -7.53 1.77
CA GLU A 50 -0.83 -7.74 2.83
C GLU A 50 0.58 -7.82 2.27
N GLU A 51 0.72 -8.47 1.16
CA GLU A 51 2.02 -8.60 0.52
C GLU A 51 2.56 -7.24 0.11
N ASP A 52 1.67 -6.39 -0.40
CA ASP A 52 2.08 -5.04 -0.76
C ASP A 52 2.59 -4.28 0.45
N VAL A 53 1.87 -4.37 1.57
CA VAL A 53 2.26 -3.68 2.78
C VAL A 53 3.63 -4.16 3.24
N GLU A 54 3.86 -5.45 3.16
CA GLU A 54 5.15 -6.02 3.53
C GLU A 54 6.26 -5.47 2.67
N ASN A 55 6.00 -5.37 1.38
CA ASN A 55 6.99 -4.83 0.46
C ASN A 55 7.30 -3.37 0.78
N LEU A 56 6.28 -2.57 1.05
CA LEU A 56 6.48 -1.18 1.39
C LEU A 56 7.26 -1.04 2.68
N LYS A 57 6.95 -1.88 3.64
CA LYS A 57 7.64 -1.88 4.90
C LYS A 57 9.13 -2.19 4.70
N ARG A 58 9.40 -3.14 3.84
CA ARG A 58 10.76 -3.54 3.54
C ARG A 58 11.52 -2.40 2.89
N ILE A 59 10.87 -1.68 1.98
CA ILE A 59 11.49 -0.55 1.32
C ILE A 59 11.85 0.52 2.35
N LEU A 60 10.95 0.78 3.28
CA LEU A 60 11.22 1.79 4.30
C LEU A 60 12.36 1.38 5.22
N GLU A 61 12.40 0.12 5.59
CA GLU A 61 13.43 -0.34 6.51
C GLU A 61 14.74 -0.57 5.82
N GLY A 62 14.64 -1.17 4.64
CA GLY A 62 15.81 -1.54 4.01
C GLY A 62 16.37 -0.51 3.20
N GLY A 63 15.71 0.53 3.16
CA GLY A 63 16.08 1.53 2.33
C GLY A 63 17.46 1.66 2.08
N LYS A 64 18.26 0.90 2.29
CA LYS A 64 19.51 1.15 1.98
C LYS A 64 19.87 0.36 1.03
#